data_fa9f931f538b7c3e2ad1cab677ec8de4
#
_entry.id   fa9f931f538b7c3e2ad1cab677ec8de4
#
_cell.length_a   1.000
_cell.length_b   1.000
_cell.length_c   1.000
_cell.angle_alpha   90.00
_cell.angle_beta   90.00
_cell.angle_gamma   90.00
#
_symmetry.space_group_name_H-M   'P 1'
#
loop_
_entity.id
_entity.type
_entity.pdbx_description
1 polymer ?
#
loop_
_entity_poly.entity_id
_entity_poly.type
_entity_poly.pdbx_seq_one_letter_code
_entity_poly.pdbx_strand_id
1 'polypeptide(L)'
;MKIQVPATSANLGPGFDSCGIALAKYLVIEVIKPQYKWEIVHHLGPEIPSDESNLLIQTALSIAPYLVPHKLKMISDIPLTRGLGSSSSVIIAGIELANRLANLNLSEEEKLNIATKIEGHPDNVAPAIYGDFVVACYDKQKEQVLSVKHYFPECDIIAYIPESELATKQSRSVLPETFSFKNAVKASAISNVMIGAIINGNLDLAGELMGCDLFHEHYREKLVPHLSTIRQICLEENAYGCFLSGAGPTVLVLTPQENSSRIMTHLQSMDTNAQVELLSIDREGVQVY
;
A
#
# COMPACT_ATOMS: atom_id res chain seq x y z
N MET A 1 -9.74 -3.41 -23.24
CA MET A 1 -9.49 -2.47 -22.16
C MET A 1 -8.70 -3.19 -21.06
N LYS A 2 -7.63 -2.57 -20.58
CA LYS A 2 -6.75 -3.09 -19.54
C LYS A 2 -6.62 -2.04 -18.44
N ILE A 3 -6.84 -2.41 -17.18
CA ILE A 3 -6.67 -1.56 -16.00
C ILE A 3 -5.46 -2.10 -15.25
N GLN A 4 -4.49 -1.24 -14.96
CA GLN A 4 -3.27 -1.58 -14.21
C GLN A 4 -3.20 -0.70 -12.98
N VAL A 5 -3.06 -1.32 -11.80
CA VAL A 5 -3.00 -0.62 -10.51
C VAL A 5 -1.72 -1.05 -9.78
N PRO A 6 -0.90 -0.10 -9.31
CA PRO A 6 0.32 -0.43 -8.57
C PRO A 6 0.03 -0.99 -7.18
N ALA A 7 0.99 -1.73 -6.65
CA ALA A 7 1.09 -2.02 -5.23
C ALA A 7 1.34 -0.72 -4.44
N THR A 8 1.04 -0.75 -3.15
CA THR A 8 1.29 0.40 -2.28
C THR A 8 1.84 -0.04 -0.94
N SER A 9 2.63 0.84 -0.34
CA SER A 9 3.06 0.71 1.04
C SER A 9 2.58 1.92 1.82
N ALA A 10 1.89 1.68 2.91
CA ALA A 10 1.31 2.69 3.77
C ALA A 10 2.16 2.93 5.02
N ASN A 11 1.92 4.06 5.68
CA ASN A 11 2.47 4.52 6.95
C ASN A 11 3.90 5.05 6.90
N LEU A 12 4.84 4.38 6.28
CA LEU A 12 6.27 4.74 6.31
C LEU A 12 6.78 4.98 7.76
N GLY A 13 6.37 4.09 8.69
CA GLY A 13 6.56 4.30 10.13
C GLY A 13 5.59 5.34 10.69
N PRO A 14 6.05 6.53 11.10
CA PRO A 14 5.24 7.51 11.86
C PRO A 14 4.14 8.23 11.06
N GLY A 15 3.99 7.98 9.76
CA GLY A 15 2.90 8.53 8.93
C GLY A 15 1.60 7.71 8.96
N PHE A 16 1.26 7.11 10.09
CA PHE A 16 0.13 6.20 10.27
C PHE A 16 -1.18 6.77 9.72
N ASP A 17 -1.90 5.95 8.91
CA ASP A 17 -3.17 6.26 8.23
C ASP A 17 -3.13 7.54 7.35
N SER A 18 -1.93 8.05 7.02
CA SER A 18 -1.73 9.31 6.32
C SER A 18 -0.74 9.22 5.15
N CYS A 19 0.40 8.57 5.33
CA CYS A 19 1.45 8.51 4.32
C CYS A 19 1.41 7.21 3.54
N GLY A 20 1.65 7.27 2.22
CA GLY A 20 1.80 6.08 1.38
C GLY A 20 2.66 6.32 0.16
N ILE A 21 3.24 5.25 -0.36
CA ILE A 21 4.01 5.23 -1.62
C ILE A 21 3.46 4.16 -2.55
N ALA A 22 3.50 4.45 -3.85
CA ALA A 22 3.19 3.46 -4.89
C ALA A 22 4.47 2.73 -5.33
N LEU A 23 4.35 1.42 -5.57
CA LEU A 23 5.46 0.53 -5.89
C LEU A 23 5.22 -0.16 -7.23
N ALA A 24 6.26 -0.32 -8.04
CA ALA A 24 6.20 -0.93 -9.36
C ALA A 24 6.03 -2.47 -9.29
N LYS A 25 4.89 -2.90 -8.78
CA LYS A 25 4.38 -4.27 -8.72
C LYS A 25 2.86 -4.17 -8.93
N TYR A 26 2.24 -4.96 -9.78
CA TYR A 26 0.94 -4.57 -10.33
C TYR A 26 -0.15 -5.62 -10.18
N LEU A 27 -1.37 -5.11 -9.99
CA LEU A 27 -2.62 -5.79 -10.33
C LEU A 27 -3.05 -5.35 -11.73
N VAL A 28 -3.38 -6.31 -12.58
CA VAL A 28 -3.85 -6.06 -13.95
C VAL A 28 -5.19 -6.74 -14.16
N ILE A 29 -6.18 -5.95 -14.62
CA ILE A 29 -7.51 -6.44 -15.03
C ILE A 29 -7.67 -6.25 -16.53
N GLU A 30 -7.91 -7.34 -17.25
CA GLU A 30 -8.25 -7.31 -18.66
C GLU A 30 -9.76 -7.57 -18.84
N VAL A 31 -10.47 -6.63 -19.48
CA VAL A 31 -11.88 -6.79 -19.84
C VAL A 31 -11.95 -7.49 -21.19
N ILE A 32 -12.43 -8.74 -21.18
CA ILE A 32 -12.38 -9.61 -22.36
C ILE A 32 -13.61 -9.40 -23.25
N LYS A 33 -14.81 -9.61 -22.72
CA LYS A 33 -16.08 -9.48 -23.47
C LYS A 33 -17.28 -9.39 -22.54
N PRO A 34 -18.39 -8.77 -22.99
CA PRO A 34 -19.67 -8.86 -22.28
C PRO A 34 -20.21 -10.31 -22.30
N GLN A 35 -20.96 -10.67 -21.25
CA GLN A 35 -21.66 -11.96 -21.15
C GLN A 35 -22.85 -11.88 -20.17
N TYR A 36 -23.53 -13.03 -19.89
CA TYR A 36 -24.74 -13.05 -19.05
C TYR A 36 -24.47 -13.02 -17.55
N LYS A 37 -23.25 -13.39 -17.12
CA LYS A 37 -22.83 -13.43 -15.70
C LYS A 37 -21.41 -12.92 -15.58
N TRP A 38 -21.07 -12.34 -14.43
CA TRP A 38 -19.71 -11.99 -14.11
C TRP A 38 -18.82 -13.22 -13.97
N GLU A 39 -17.67 -13.18 -14.58
CA GLU A 39 -16.65 -14.24 -14.51
C GLU A 39 -15.26 -13.60 -14.47
N ILE A 40 -14.46 -14.00 -13.48
CA ILE A 40 -13.05 -13.60 -13.39
C ILE A 40 -12.18 -14.83 -13.52
N VAL A 41 -11.29 -14.86 -14.50
CA VAL A 41 -10.25 -15.87 -14.64
C VAL A 41 -9.00 -15.39 -13.91
N HIS A 42 -8.55 -16.13 -12.90
CA HIS A 42 -7.34 -15.84 -12.14
C HIS A 42 -6.68 -17.12 -11.62
N HIS A 43 -5.48 -16.99 -11.03
CA HIS A 43 -4.70 -18.07 -10.40
C HIS A 43 -4.28 -17.70 -8.97
N LEU A 44 -5.11 -16.92 -8.25
CA LEU A 44 -4.79 -16.38 -6.91
C LEU A 44 -5.20 -17.28 -5.75
N GLY A 45 -5.70 -18.49 -6.04
CA GLY A 45 -6.18 -19.44 -5.04
C GLY A 45 -7.71 -19.57 -5.01
N PRO A 46 -8.23 -20.66 -4.44
CA PRO A 46 -9.67 -20.97 -4.43
C PRO A 46 -10.47 -20.06 -3.45
N GLU A 47 -9.81 -19.40 -2.52
CA GLU A 47 -10.41 -18.45 -1.58
C GLU A 47 -10.80 -17.11 -2.22
N ILE A 48 -10.24 -16.81 -3.41
CA ILE A 48 -10.62 -15.61 -4.17
C ILE A 48 -11.78 -15.93 -5.10
N PRO A 49 -12.96 -15.30 -4.94
CA PRO A 49 -14.12 -15.57 -5.79
C PRO A 49 -13.88 -15.23 -7.25
N SER A 50 -14.43 -16.05 -8.15
CA SER A 50 -14.37 -15.87 -9.62
C SER A 50 -15.68 -15.34 -10.22
N ASP A 51 -16.62 -14.92 -9.39
CA ASP A 51 -17.96 -14.43 -9.76
C ASP A 51 -18.23 -13.02 -9.19
N GLU A 52 -19.50 -12.61 -9.19
CA GLU A 52 -19.90 -11.29 -8.70
C GLU A 52 -19.64 -11.03 -7.20
N SER A 53 -19.30 -12.06 -6.42
CA SER A 53 -18.89 -11.91 -5.02
C SER A 53 -17.44 -11.44 -4.86
N ASN A 54 -16.68 -11.38 -5.95
CA ASN A 54 -15.33 -10.83 -5.94
C ASN A 54 -15.34 -9.33 -5.62
N LEU A 55 -14.41 -8.88 -4.75
CA LEU A 55 -14.31 -7.49 -4.31
C LEU A 55 -14.23 -6.48 -5.47
N LEU A 56 -13.54 -6.82 -6.56
CA LEU A 56 -13.48 -6.02 -7.78
C LEU A 56 -14.86 -5.70 -8.33
N ILE A 57 -15.67 -6.73 -8.50
CA ILE A 57 -17.02 -6.63 -9.09
C ILE A 57 -17.96 -5.97 -8.09
N GLN A 58 -17.89 -6.34 -6.81
CA GLN A 58 -18.67 -5.71 -5.76
C GLN A 58 -18.42 -4.21 -5.67
N THR A 59 -17.16 -3.78 -5.75
CA THR A 59 -16.81 -2.36 -5.82
C THR A 59 -17.42 -1.70 -7.06
N ALA A 60 -17.28 -2.30 -8.23
CA ALA A 60 -17.84 -1.74 -9.46
C ALA A 60 -19.37 -1.62 -9.40
N LEU A 61 -20.07 -2.65 -8.91
CA LEU A 61 -21.53 -2.68 -8.79
C LEU A 61 -22.06 -1.74 -7.70
N SER A 62 -21.28 -1.46 -6.66
CA SER A 62 -21.66 -0.46 -5.64
C SER A 62 -21.73 0.96 -6.20
N ILE A 63 -20.98 1.24 -7.27
CA ILE A 63 -20.92 2.54 -7.94
C ILE A 63 -21.93 2.58 -9.11
N ALA A 64 -22.00 1.51 -9.89
CA ALA A 64 -22.86 1.40 -11.07
C ALA A 64 -23.58 0.03 -11.08
N PRO A 65 -24.70 -0.13 -10.36
CA PRO A 65 -25.39 -1.41 -10.20
C PRO A 65 -26.03 -1.96 -11.50
N TYR A 66 -26.09 -1.14 -12.54
CA TYR A 66 -26.65 -1.47 -13.85
C TYR A 66 -25.60 -1.95 -14.87
N LEU A 67 -24.36 -2.17 -14.45
CA LEU A 67 -23.30 -2.66 -15.36
C LEU A 67 -23.67 -4.02 -15.97
N VAL A 68 -23.48 -4.11 -17.28
CA VAL A 68 -23.59 -5.40 -17.97
C VAL A 68 -22.44 -6.31 -17.52
N PRO A 69 -22.72 -7.57 -17.14
CA PRO A 69 -21.66 -8.49 -16.75
C PRO A 69 -20.65 -8.74 -17.87
N HIS A 70 -19.40 -8.92 -17.48
CA HIS A 70 -18.28 -9.19 -18.38
C HIS A 70 -17.46 -10.40 -17.90
N LYS A 71 -16.79 -11.03 -18.86
CA LYS A 71 -15.66 -11.92 -18.58
C LYS A 71 -14.41 -11.05 -18.41
N LEU A 72 -13.75 -11.21 -17.27
CA LEU A 72 -12.53 -10.51 -16.90
C LEU A 72 -11.39 -11.52 -16.73
N LYS A 73 -10.16 -11.05 -16.89
CA LYS A 73 -8.95 -11.76 -16.46
C LYS A 73 -8.21 -10.89 -15.45
N MET A 74 -7.86 -11.49 -14.33
CA MET A 74 -7.12 -10.84 -13.26
C MET A 74 -5.74 -11.48 -13.12
N ILE A 75 -4.69 -10.68 -13.19
CA ILE A 75 -3.29 -11.07 -13.01
C ILE A 75 -2.74 -10.17 -11.92
N SER A 76 -2.09 -10.75 -10.91
CA SER A 76 -1.50 -9.96 -9.82
C SER A 76 -0.12 -10.46 -9.47
N ASP A 77 0.84 -9.54 -9.45
CA ASP A 77 2.16 -9.75 -8.86
C ASP A 77 2.18 -9.32 -7.39
N ILE A 78 1.10 -8.67 -6.91
CA ILE A 78 0.96 -8.19 -5.54
C ILE A 78 0.57 -9.37 -4.65
N PRO A 79 1.38 -9.75 -3.65
CA PRO A 79 1.04 -10.85 -2.75
C PRO A 79 -0.15 -10.48 -1.86
N LEU A 80 -1.06 -11.44 -1.66
CA LEU A 80 -2.25 -11.23 -0.84
C LEU A 80 -1.90 -11.15 0.64
N THR A 81 -2.57 -10.27 1.40
CA THR A 81 -2.45 -10.16 2.87
C THR A 81 -1.01 -10.00 3.39
N ARG A 82 -0.15 -9.31 2.63
CA ARG A 82 1.27 -9.09 2.97
C ARG A 82 1.62 -7.62 3.23
N GLY A 83 0.62 -6.72 3.34
CA GLY A 83 0.88 -5.30 3.61
C GLY A 83 1.32 -4.48 2.39
N LEU A 84 1.10 -4.99 1.17
CA LEU A 84 1.45 -4.32 -0.09
C LEU A 84 0.23 -3.78 -0.85
N GLY A 85 -0.86 -3.44 -0.15
CA GLY A 85 -2.01 -2.77 -0.72
C GLY A 85 -2.86 -3.60 -1.67
N SER A 86 -2.86 -4.96 -1.55
CA SER A 86 -3.60 -5.84 -2.47
C SER A 86 -5.12 -5.58 -2.46
N SER A 87 -5.73 -5.28 -1.31
CA SER A 87 -7.16 -4.90 -1.22
C SER A 87 -7.41 -3.56 -1.92
N SER A 88 -6.60 -2.57 -1.61
CA SER A 88 -6.71 -1.22 -2.18
C SER A 88 -6.56 -1.22 -3.69
N SER A 89 -5.62 -2.01 -4.25
CA SER A 89 -5.47 -2.15 -5.71
C SER A 89 -6.70 -2.76 -6.37
N VAL A 90 -7.37 -3.73 -5.73
CA VAL A 90 -8.62 -4.33 -6.22
C VAL A 90 -9.78 -3.33 -6.17
N ILE A 91 -9.88 -2.54 -5.10
CA ILE A 91 -10.90 -1.47 -4.96
C ILE A 91 -10.71 -0.43 -6.08
N ILE A 92 -9.48 0.06 -6.30
CA ILE A 92 -9.19 1.04 -7.36
C ILE A 92 -9.50 0.46 -8.74
N ALA A 93 -9.14 -0.79 -8.99
CA ALA A 93 -9.49 -1.46 -10.26
C ALA A 93 -11.01 -1.58 -10.45
N GLY A 94 -11.78 -1.83 -9.38
CA GLY A 94 -13.24 -1.87 -9.41
C GLY A 94 -13.88 -0.50 -9.72
N ILE A 95 -13.33 0.57 -9.14
CA ILE A 95 -13.75 1.95 -9.43
C ILE A 95 -13.48 2.29 -10.89
N GLU A 96 -12.29 1.97 -11.42
CA GLU A 96 -11.96 2.22 -12.82
C GLU A 96 -12.81 1.36 -13.76
N LEU A 97 -13.12 0.11 -13.41
CA LEU A 97 -14.02 -0.73 -14.18
C LEU A 97 -15.40 -0.08 -14.31
N ALA A 98 -15.99 0.37 -13.21
CA ALA A 98 -17.26 1.09 -13.20
C ALA A 98 -17.18 2.39 -14.01
N ASN A 99 -16.15 3.19 -13.76
CA ASN A 99 -15.92 4.48 -14.42
C ASN A 99 -15.90 4.34 -15.93
N ARG A 100 -15.21 3.33 -16.46
CA ARG A 100 -15.07 3.10 -17.90
C ARG A 100 -16.31 2.44 -18.53
N LEU A 101 -16.85 1.38 -17.90
CA LEU A 101 -18.00 0.68 -18.46
C LEU A 101 -19.30 1.49 -18.42
N ALA A 102 -19.48 2.35 -17.43
CA ALA A 102 -20.64 3.22 -17.30
C ALA A 102 -20.42 4.65 -17.82
N ASN A 103 -19.21 4.99 -18.30
CA ASN A 103 -18.83 6.33 -18.78
C ASN A 103 -19.11 7.44 -17.75
N LEU A 104 -18.72 7.22 -16.48
CA LEU A 104 -19.02 8.12 -15.37
C LEU A 104 -18.17 9.39 -15.40
N ASN A 105 -17.00 9.36 -16.04
CA ASN A 105 -16.02 10.45 -16.09
C ASN A 105 -15.60 10.99 -14.71
N LEU A 106 -15.43 10.07 -13.74
CA LEU A 106 -14.98 10.41 -12.39
C LEU A 106 -13.60 11.05 -12.44
N SER A 107 -13.44 12.17 -11.76
CA SER A 107 -12.15 12.80 -11.47
C SER A 107 -11.33 11.93 -10.50
N GLU A 108 -10.02 12.14 -10.45
CA GLU A 108 -9.14 11.44 -9.49
C GLU A 108 -9.55 11.71 -8.04
N GLU A 109 -9.98 12.92 -7.73
CA GLU A 109 -10.48 13.30 -6.40
C GLU A 109 -11.76 12.52 -6.03
N GLU A 110 -12.72 12.40 -6.95
CA GLU A 110 -13.94 11.62 -6.74
C GLU A 110 -13.62 10.14 -6.52
N LYS A 111 -12.71 9.57 -7.33
CA LYS A 111 -12.24 8.19 -7.15
C LYS A 111 -11.57 7.99 -5.80
N LEU A 112 -10.74 8.94 -5.36
CA LEU A 112 -10.07 8.90 -4.07
C LEU A 112 -11.07 8.94 -2.91
N ASN A 113 -12.08 9.80 -2.98
CA ASN A 113 -13.13 9.89 -1.96
C ASN A 113 -13.93 8.58 -1.87
N ILE A 114 -14.33 8.00 -3.02
CA ILE A 114 -15.03 6.72 -3.08
C ILE A 114 -14.16 5.60 -2.49
N ALA A 115 -12.90 5.49 -2.93
CA ALA A 115 -11.97 4.47 -2.47
C ALA A 115 -11.71 4.55 -0.97
N THR A 116 -11.49 5.76 -0.45
CA THR A 116 -11.23 5.98 0.98
C THR A 116 -12.46 5.67 1.83
N LYS A 117 -13.66 5.94 1.33
CA LYS A 117 -14.92 5.57 2.02
C LYS A 117 -15.06 4.05 2.15
N ILE A 118 -14.63 3.27 1.14
CA ILE A 118 -14.66 1.80 1.15
C ILE A 118 -13.55 1.24 2.05
N GLU A 119 -12.32 1.72 1.92
CA GLU A 119 -11.14 1.21 2.64
C GLU A 119 -11.10 1.68 4.10
N GLY A 120 -11.61 2.89 4.38
CA GLY A 120 -11.62 3.53 5.69
C GLY A 120 -10.46 4.48 5.96
N HIS A 121 -9.39 4.43 5.15
CA HIS A 121 -8.19 5.28 5.25
C HIS A 121 -7.56 5.49 3.86
N PRO A 122 -6.87 6.66 3.63
CA PRO A 122 -6.40 7.03 2.30
C PRO A 122 -5.00 6.51 1.94
N ASP A 123 -4.22 6.06 2.89
CA ASP A 123 -2.77 5.83 2.82
C ASP A 123 -2.31 4.79 1.78
N ASN A 124 -3.19 3.84 1.41
CA ASN A 124 -2.96 2.91 0.30
C ASN A 124 -3.67 3.34 -0.98
N VAL A 125 -4.93 3.80 -0.89
CA VAL A 125 -5.70 4.12 -2.09
C VAL A 125 -5.22 5.39 -2.79
N ALA A 126 -4.70 6.37 -2.03
CA ALA A 126 -4.18 7.60 -2.62
C ALA A 126 -2.95 7.36 -3.50
N PRO A 127 -1.87 6.68 -3.04
CA PRO A 127 -0.75 6.37 -3.93
C PRO A 127 -1.13 5.38 -5.04
N ALA A 128 -2.11 4.47 -4.85
CA ALA A 128 -2.58 3.62 -5.93
C ALA A 128 -3.23 4.41 -7.08
N ILE A 129 -3.89 5.54 -6.78
CA ILE A 129 -4.48 6.42 -7.79
C ILE A 129 -3.44 7.33 -8.41
N TYR A 130 -2.66 8.03 -7.58
CA TYR A 130 -1.80 9.11 -8.03
C TYR A 130 -0.38 8.67 -8.42
N GLY A 131 0.07 7.52 -7.92
CA GLY A 131 1.49 7.16 -7.95
C GLY A 131 2.31 7.94 -6.91
N ASP A 132 3.60 7.63 -6.83
CA ASP A 132 4.60 8.33 -6.04
C ASP A 132 4.34 8.33 -4.52
N PHE A 133 4.80 9.35 -3.80
CA PHE A 133 4.55 9.59 -2.38
C PHE A 133 3.33 10.48 -2.20
N VAL A 134 2.38 10.03 -1.40
CA VAL A 134 1.17 10.81 -1.10
C VAL A 134 1.00 10.92 0.40
N VAL A 135 0.72 12.14 0.85
CA VAL A 135 0.27 12.44 2.21
C VAL A 135 -1.19 12.84 2.12
N ALA A 136 -2.05 12.19 2.89
CA ALA A 136 -3.49 12.40 2.83
C ALA A 136 -4.14 12.39 4.21
N CYS A 137 -5.26 13.09 4.32
CA CYS A 137 -6.10 13.16 5.52
C CYS A 137 -7.57 12.98 5.12
N TYR A 138 -8.29 12.08 5.80
CA TYR A 138 -9.70 11.85 5.55
C TYR A 138 -10.57 12.61 6.56
N ASP A 139 -11.29 13.63 6.09
CA ASP A 139 -12.35 14.30 6.85
C ASP A 139 -13.65 13.49 6.74
N LYS A 140 -13.90 12.64 7.75
CA LYS A 140 -15.10 11.78 7.78
C LYS A 140 -16.41 12.56 7.84
N GLN A 141 -16.42 13.80 8.36
CA GLN A 141 -17.64 14.61 8.46
C GLN A 141 -18.05 15.17 7.10
N LYS A 142 -17.07 15.51 6.28
CA LYS A 142 -17.27 16.00 4.91
C LYS A 142 -17.23 14.90 3.85
N GLU A 143 -16.87 13.68 4.26
CA GLU A 143 -16.56 12.55 3.35
C GLU A 143 -15.54 12.93 2.27
N GLN A 144 -14.54 13.77 2.63
CA GLN A 144 -13.55 14.33 1.73
C GLN A 144 -12.14 13.97 2.16
N VAL A 145 -11.31 13.62 1.18
CA VAL A 145 -9.87 13.42 1.35
C VAL A 145 -9.13 14.67 0.89
N LEU A 146 -8.26 15.18 1.75
CA LEU A 146 -7.28 16.20 1.41
C LEU A 146 -5.94 15.49 1.19
N SER A 147 -5.31 15.68 0.04
CA SER A 147 -4.07 14.98 -0.31
C SER A 147 -3.07 15.86 -1.02
N VAL A 148 -1.79 15.53 -0.84
CA VAL A 148 -0.66 16.14 -1.56
C VAL A 148 0.20 15.02 -2.09
N LYS A 149 0.41 14.98 -3.41
CA LYS A 149 1.40 14.12 -4.08
C LYS A 149 2.75 14.84 -4.12
N HIS A 150 3.81 14.11 -3.84
CA HIS A 150 5.17 14.60 -3.96
C HIS A 150 6.09 13.53 -4.55
N TYR A 151 7.12 13.95 -5.26
CA TYR A 151 8.16 13.08 -5.78
C TYR A 151 8.93 12.43 -4.61
N PHE A 152 8.92 11.09 -4.54
CA PHE A 152 9.74 10.38 -3.56
C PHE A 152 11.20 10.38 -4.04
N PRO A 153 12.17 10.72 -3.17
CA PRO A 153 13.57 10.77 -3.55
C PRO A 153 14.09 9.44 -4.11
N GLU A 154 15.04 9.49 -5.03
CA GLU A 154 15.63 8.29 -5.61
C GLU A 154 16.43 7.50 -4.56
N CYS A 155 16.08 6.25 -4.40
CA CYS A 155 16.80 5.27 -3.59
C CYS A 155 16.36 3.86 -4.01
N ASP A 156 17.10 2.86 -3.61
CA ASP A 156 16.67 1.49 -3.72
C ASP A 156 15.70 1.13 -2.58
N ILE A 157 14.64 0.41 -2.93
CA ILE A 157 13.63 -0.07 -1.99
C ILE A 157 13.68 -1.59 -2.00
N ILE A 158 14.09 -2.19 -0.88
CA ILE A 158 14.12 -3.65 -0.74
C ILE A 158 12.90 -4.06 0.07
N ALA A 159 12.09 -4.96 -0.49
CA ALA A 159 10.96 -5.56 0.20
C ALA A 159 11.35 -6.93 0.76
N TYR A 160 11.25 -7.08 2.07
CA TYR A 160 11.28 -8.38 2.73
C TYR A 160 9.85 -8.85 2.97
N ILE A 161 9.43 -9.89 2.26
CA ILE A 161 8.04 -10.39 2.21
C ILE A 161 8.01 -11.80 2.80
N PRO A 162 7.60 -11.96 4.07
CA PRO A 162 7.46 -13.28 4.69
C PRO A 162 6.39 -14.14 4.03
N GLU A 163 6.49 -15.45 4.14
CA GLU A 163 5.46 -16.39 3.71
C GLU A 163 4.17 -16.26 4.55
N SER A 164 4.31 -15.87 5.82
CA SER A 164 3.17 -15.70 6.74
C SER A 164 2.23 -14.58 6.32
N GLU A 165 0.93 -14.77 6.54
CA GLU A 165 -0.11 -13.76 6.31
C GLU A 165 -0.40 -12.97 7.59
N LEU A 166 -0.75 -11.69 7.41
CA LEU A 166 -1.22 -10.85 8.51
C LEU A 166 -2.42 -10.02 8.06
N ALA A 167 -3.60 -10.41 8.53
CA ALA A 167 -4.83 -9.68 8.21
C ALA A 167 -4.82 -8.28 8.86
N THR A 168 -5.24 -7.27 8.11
CA THR A 168 -5.30 -5.87 8.58
C THR A 168 -6.12 -5.74 9.86
N LYS A 169 -7.23 -6.47 9.99
CA LYS A 169 -8.07 -6.49 11.19
C LYS A 169 -7.30 -6.97 12.43
N GLN A 170 -6.49 -8.03 12.29
CA GLN A 170 -5.65 -8.54 13.36
C GLN A 170 -4.56 -7.55 13.74
N SER A 171 -3.90 -6.94 12.74
CA SER A 171 -2.86 -5.93 12.96
C SER A 171 -3.40 -4.65 13.61
N ARG A 172 -4.67 -4.30 13.38
CA ARG A 172 -5.33 -3.16 14.04
C ARG A 172 -5.81 -3.48 15.46
N SER A 173 -6.13 -4.74 15.75
CA SER A 173 -6.70 -5.12 17.07
C SER A 173 -5.71 -4.99 18.24
N VAL A 174 -4.41 -4.87 17.97
CA VAL A 174 -3.38 -4.67 19.01
C VAL A 174 -3.09 -3.21 19.31
N LEU A 175 -3.69 -2.28 18.54
CA LEU A 175 -3.48 -0.84 18.73
C LEU A 175 -4.27 -0.33 19.94
N PRO A 176 -3.75 0.68 20.68
CA PRO A 176 -4.44 1.26 21.81
C PRO A 176 -5.65 2.09 21.36
N GLU A 177 -6.72 2.07 22.16
CA GLU A 177 -7.91 2.92 21.92
C GLU A 177 -7.66 4.40 22.23
N THR A 178 -6.69 4.70 23.09
CA THR A 178 -6.37 6.07 23.54
C THR A 178 -4.88 6.33 23.51
N PHE A 179 -4.53 7.59 23.26
CA PHE A 179 -3.16 8.08 23.24
C PHE A 179 -3.01 9.21 24.25
N SER A 180 -1.94 9.21 25.05
CA SER A 180 -1.71 10.35 25.93
C SER A 180 -1.42 11.60 25.11
N PHE A 181 -1.88 12.76 25.59
CA PHE A 181 -1.62 14.04 24.90
C PHE A 181 -0.13 14.25 24.61
N LYS A 182 0.74 13.93 25.57
CA LYS A 182 2.20 14.03 25.41
C LYS A 182 2.71 13.14 24.26
N ASN A 183 2.24 11.90 24.17
CA ASN A 183 2.65 10.98 23.12
C ASN A 183 2.07 11.40 21.76
N ALA A 184 0.82 11.89 21.73
CA ALA A 184 0.21 12.41 20.51
C ALA A 184 1.01 13.58 19.91
N VAL A 185 1.40 14.55 20.76
CA VAL A 185 2.24 15.69 20.34
C VAL A 185 3.60 15.21 19.83
N LYS A 186 4.26 14.27 20.53
CA LYS A 186 5.55 13.71 20.10
C LYS A 186 5.42 12.96 18.76
N ALA A 187 4.42 12.10 18.62
CA ALA A 187 4.17 11.33 17.40
C ALA A 187 3.91 12.26 16.19
N SER A 188 3.05 13.29 16.39
CA SER A 188 2.80 14.31 15.36
C SER A 188 4.07 15.05 14.96
N ALA A 189 4.92 15.45 15.94
CA ALA A 189 6.17 16.14 15.64
C ALA A 189 7.14 15.27 14.82
N ILE A 190 7.28 13.97 15.17
CA ILE A 190 8.12 13.01 14.44
C ILE A 190 7.61 12.85 13.00
N SER A 191 6.31 12.64 12.81
CA SER A 191 5.69 12.49 11.49
C SER A 191 5.91 13.73 10.62
N ASN A 192 5.69 14.92 11.17
CA ASN A 192 5.86 16.18 10.43
C ASN A 192 7.31 16.38 9.97
N VAL A 193 8.30 16.07 10.82
CA VAL A 193 9.72 16.20 10.45
C VAL A 193 10.11 15.13 9.42
N MET A 194 9.61 13.89 9.55
CA MET A 194 9.85 12.83 8.57
C MET A 194 9.32 13.22 7.18
N ILE A 195 8.07 13.71 7.10
CA ILE A 195 7.49 14.17 5.84
C ILE A 195 8.33 15.31 5.25
N GLY A 196 8.71 16.30 6.07
CA GLY A 196 9.58 17.39 5.65
C GLY A 196 10.95 16.90 5.16
N ALA A 197 11.54 15.88 5.78
CA ALA A 197 12.80 15.27 5.36
C ALA A 197 12.65 14.57 4.00
N ILE A 198 11.59 13.79 3.77
CA ILE A 198 11.30 13.15 2.48
C ILE A 198 11.17 14.21 1.39
N ILE A 199 10.36 15.26 1.61
CA ILE A 199 10.13 16.33 0.61
C ILE A 199 11.42 17.07 0.25
N ASN A 200 12.34 17.22 1.21
CA ASN A 200 13.64 17.87 0.97
C ASN A 200 14.74 16.89 0.48
N GLY A 201 14.43 15.61 0.24
CA GLY A 201 15.40 14.63 -0.23
C GLY A 201 16.39 14.16 0.84
N ASN A 202 16.15 14.47 2.11
CA ASN A 202 17.02 14.05 3.23
C ASN A 202 16.59 12.66 3.72
N LEU A 203 17.02 11.62 3.00
CA LEU A 203 16.64 10.23 3.30
C LEU A 203 17.30 9.70 4.58
N ASP A 204 18.48 10.20 4.97
CA ASP A 204 19.13 9.83 6.23
C ASP A 204 18.23 10.21 7.41
N LEU A 205 17.78 11.45 7.47
CA LEU A 205 16.89 11.92 8.53
C LEU A 205 15.51 11.24 8.44
N ALA A 206 14.98 11.05 7.24
CA ALA A 206 13.69 10.38 7.06
C ALA A 206 13.74 8.94 7.57
N GLY A 207 14.78 8.18 7.22
CA GLY A 207 14.98 6.80 7.63
C GLY A 207 15.19 6.64 9.13
N GLU A 208 15.95 7.55 9.77
CA GLU A 208 16.07 7.60 11.23
C GLU A 208 14.69 7.75 11.89
N LEU A 209 13.88 8.69 11.40
CA LEU A 209 12.55 8.98 11.94
C LEU A 209 11.53 7.88 11.66
N MET A 210 11.66 7.12 10.56
CA MET A 210 10.83 5.93 10.29
C MET A 210 10.94 4.90 11.41
N GLY A 211 12.12 4.77 12.04
CA GLY A 211 12.34 3.93 13.21
C GLY A 211 11.77 4.47 14.52
N CYS A 212 11.27 5.70 14.53
CA CYS A 212 10.77 6.40 15.74
C CYS A 212 9.24 6.38 15.86
N ASP A 213 8.55 5.50 15.12
CA ASP A 213 7.08 5.42 15.17
C ASP A 213 6.57 5.15 16.59
N LEU A 214 5.51 5.87 16.97
CA LEU A 214 4.80 5.71 18.23
C LEU A 214 3.35 5.26 18.04
N PHE A 215 2.83 5.20 16.79
CA PHE A 215 1.43 4.94 16.53
C PHE A 215 1.12 3.45 16.42
N HIS A 216 1.96 2.66 15.73
CA HIS A 216 1.56 1.29 15.36
C HIS A 216 2.64 0.22 15.45
N GLU A 217 3.88 0.47 15.04
CA GLU A 217 4.90 -0.58 14.91
C GLU A 217 5.28 -1.20 16.24
N HIS A 218 5.42 -0.38 17.28
CA HIS A 218 5.70 -0.86 18.65
C HIS A 218 4.63 -1.85 19.16
N TYR A 219 3.35 -1.58 18.87
CA TYR A 219 2.26 -2.46 19.29
C TYR A 219 2.18 -3.73 18.44
N ARG A 220 2.69 -3.71 17.22
CA ARG A 220 2.73 -4.82 16.26
C ARG A 220 3.97 -5.69 16.39
N GLU A 221 4.92 -5.37 17.22
CA GLU A 221 6.22 -6.05 17.36
C GLU A 221 6.08 -7.58 17.51
N LYS A 222 5.11 -8.05 18.30
CA LYS A 222 4.84 -9.48 18.47
C LYS A 222 4.27 -10.17 17.23
N LEU A 223 3.65 -9.42 16.33
CA LEU A 223 3.09 -9.92 15.07
C LEU A 223 4.13 -9.92 13.94
N VAL A 224 5.17 -9.11 14.07
CA VAL A 224 6.24 -8.92 13.07
C VAL A 224 7.63 -8.96 13.74
N PRO A 225 8.00 -10.09 14.37
CA PRO A 225 9.24 -10.19 15.16
C PRO A 225 10.52 -9.96 14.37
N HIS A 226 10.49 -10.15 13.05
CA HIS A 226 11.63 -9.92 12.16
C HIS A 226 11.94 -8.42 11.95
N LEU A 227 11.04 -7.50 12.27
CA LEU A 227 11.27 -6.06 12.09
C LEU A 227 12.49 -5.56 12.87
N SER A 228 12.68 -6.02 14.11
CA SER A 228 13.82 -5.62 14.94
C SER A 228 15.15 -6.12 14.36
N THR A 229 15.19 -7.34 13.84
CA THR A 229 16.38 -7.92 13.17
C THR A 229 16.72 -7.16 11.90
N ILE A 230 15.70 -6.82 11.08
CA ILE A 230 15.90 -6.05 9.86
C ILE A 230 16.43 -4.63 10.19
N ARG A 231 15.95 -4.00 11.27
CA ARG A 231 16.50 -2.72 11.75
C ARG A 231 17.98 -2.80 12.09
N GLN A 232 18.39 -3.88 12.72
CA GLN A 232 19.80 -4.10 13.04
C GLN A 232 20.64 -4.24 11.77
N ILE A 233 20.18 -5.02 10.77
CA ILE A 233 20.83 -5.14 9.46
C ILE A 233 20.94 -3.77 8.78
N CYS A 234 19.89 -2.96 8.81
CA CYS A 234 19.90 -1.61 8.24
C CYS A 234 21.01 -0.74 8.85
N LEU A 235 21.20 -0.80 10.16
CA LEU A 235 22.26 -0.06 10.85
C LEU A 235 23.66 -0.56 10.46
N GLU A 236 23.86 -1.87 10.42
CA GLU A 236 25.14 -2.50 10.08
C GLU A 236 25.55 -2.24 8.62
N GLU A 237 24.58 -2.18 7.71
CA GLU A 237 24.81 -2.01 6.28
C GLU A 237 24.63 -0.58 5.79
N ASN A 238 24.45 0.38 6.68
CA ASN A 238 24.22 1.81 6.36
C ASN A 238 23.07 2.03 5.39
N ALA A 239 21.94 1.35 5.59
CA ALA A 239 20.68 1.73 4.97
C ALA A 239 20.17 3.06 5.54
N TYR A 240 19.36 3.80 4.79
CA TYR A 240 18.68 4.98 5.32
C TYR A 240 17.75 4.61 6.48
N GLY A 241 16.99 3.52 6.36
CA GLY A 241 16.11 3.01 7.39
C GLY A 241 15.16 1.95 6.88
N CYS A 242 14.27 1.48 7.75
CA CYS A 242 13.22 0.55 7.36
C CYS A 242 11.95 0.79 8.18
N PHE A 243 10.84 0.31 7.65
CA PHE A 243 9.51 0.43 8.26
C PHE A 243 8.60 -0.74 7.87
N LEU A 244 7.59 -0.95 8.67
CA LEU A 244 6.53 -1.93 8.42
C LEU A 244 5.60 -1.41 7.32
N SER A 245 5.47 -2.16 6.24
CA SER A 245 4.58 -1.83 5.13
C SER A 245 3.12 -2.04 5.52
N GLY A 246 2.36 -0.97 5.68
CA GLY A 246 0.96 -1.00 6.06
C GLY A 246 0.69 -1.76 7.37
N ALA A 247 -0.11 -2.83 7.28
CA ALA A 247 -0.39 -3.72 8.41
C ALA A 247 0.72 -4.74 8.67
N GLY A 248 1.65 -4.91 7.74
CA GLY A 248 2.65 -5.96 7.68
C GLY A 248 2.11 -7.24 7.01
N PRO A 249 2.88 -8.35 7.03
CA PRO A 249 4.19 -8.51 7.70
C PRO A 249 5.39 -8.01 6.87
N THR A 250 5.20 -7.51 5.65
CA THR A 250 6.27 -6.98 4.80
C THR A 250 6.97 -5.81 5.48
N VAL A 251 8.29 -5.80 5.41
CA VAL A 251 9.15 -4.69 5.81
C VAL A 251 9.82 -4.13 4.56
N LEU A 252 9.78 -2.82 4.41
CA LEU A 252 10.53 -2.11 3.37
C LEU A 252 11.79 -1.50 3.96
N VAL A 253 12.89 -1.64 3.23
CA VAL A 253 14.19 -1.03 3.54
C VAL A 253 14.50 0.00 2.46
N LEU A 254 14.80 1.23 2.86
CA LEU A 254 15.30 2.29 1.99
C LEU A 254 16.82 2.35 2.09
N THR A 255 17.53 2.33 0.97
CA THR A 255 19.00 2.25 0.99
C THR A 255 19.63 2.94 -0.21
N PRO A 256 20.88 3.45 -0.07
CA PRO A 256 21.71 3.77 -1.21
C PRO A 256 21.92 2.54 -2.11
N GLN A 257 21.98 2.77 -3.43
CA GLN A 257 22.11 1.69 -4.42
C GLN A 257 23.34 0.79 -4.18
N GLU A 258 24.45 1.36 -3.76
CA GLU A 258 25.69 0.61 -3.48
C GLU A 258 25.57 -0.39 -2.33
N ASN A 259 24.59 -0.25 -1.44
CA ASN A 259 24.40 -1.14 -0.28
C ASN A 259 23.37 -2.24 -0.54
N SER A 260 22.54 -2.12 -1.59
CA SER A 260 21.38 -3.00 -1.86
C SER A 260 21.74 -4.47 -1.94
N SER A 261 22.79 -4.84 -2.66
CA SER A 261 23.18 -6.25 -2.83
C SER A 261 23.57 -6.91 -1.51
N ARG A 262 24.26 -6.21 -0.60
CA ARG A 262 24.65 -6.74 0.71
C ARG A 262 23.44 -6.92 1.60
N ILE A 263 22.57 -5.90 1.67
CA ILE A 263 21.34 -5.95 2.45
C ILE A 263 20.45 -7.09 1.97
N MET A 264 20.22 -7.23 0.67
CA MET A 264 19.43 -8.33 0.11
C MET A 264 20.01 -9.71 0.51
N THR A 265 21.33 -9.87 0.46
CA THR A 265 22.00 -11.13 0.87
C THR A 265 21.75 -11.45 2.35
N HIS A 266 21.87 -10.45 3.23
CA HIS A 266 21.60 -10.64 4.66
C HIS A 266 20.13 -10.97 4.91
N LEU A 267 19.19 -10.24 4.29
CA LEU A 267 17.76 -10.49 4.43
C LEU A 267 17.35 -11.89 3.93
N GLN A 268 17.92 -12.36 2.81
CA GLN A 268 17.69 -13.72 2.30
C GLN A 268 18.20 -14.80 3.24
N SER A 269 19.26 -14.51 4.01
CA SER A 269 19.81 -15.47 4.98
C SER A 269 18.98 -15.61 6.26
N MET A 270 18.05 -14.67 6.54
CA MET A 270 17.19 -14.72 7.74
C MET A 270 16.12 -15.81 7.65
N ASP A 271 15.50 -15.95 6.48
CA ASP A 271 14.47 -16.96 6.20
C ASP A 271 14.49 -17.29 4.71
N THR A 272 14.78 -18.54 4.40
CA THR A 272 14.87 -19.04 3.02
C THR A 272 13.53 -19.06 2.29
N ASN A 273 12.40 -18.99 3.01
CA ASN A 273 11.06 -18.97 2.44
C ASN A 273 10.56 -17.53 2.20
N ALA A 274 11.18 -16.52 2.81
CA ALA A 274 10.83 -15.13 2.54
C ALA A 274 11.29 -14.71 1.14
N GLN A 275 10.45 -13.93 0.45
CA GLN A 275 10.82 -13.26 -0.79
C GLN A 275 11.54 -11.96 -0.46
N VAL A 276 12.71 -11.74 -1.07
CA VAL A 276 13.46 -10.49 -0.97
C VAL A 276 13.60 -9.92 -2.37
N GLU A 277 12.94 -8.79 -2.60
CA GLU A 277 12.82 -8.17 -3.92
C GLU A 277 13.30 -6.72 -3.89
N LEU A 278 13.96 -6.28 -4.96
CA LEU A 278 14.22 -4.88 -5.22
C LEU A 278 13.02 -4.29 -5.97
N LEU A 279 12.41 -3.25 -5.40
CA LEU A 279 11.26 -2.55 -5.98
C LEU A 279 11.64 -1.11 -6.32
N SER A 280 10.93 -0.53 -7.29
CA SER A 280 11.01 0.90 -7.61
C SER A 280 9.69 1.59 -7.28
N ILE A 281 9.74 2.91 -7.16
CA ILE A 281 8.54 3.75 -7.03
C ILE A 281 7.78 3.72 -8.36
N ASP A 282 6.47 3.47 -8.30
CA ASP A 282 5.56 3.76 -9.41
C ASP A 282 5.21 5.25 -9.37
N ARG A 283 5.49 5.96 -10.46
CA ARG A 283 5.30 7.42 -10.53
C ARG A 283 3.91 7.83 -11.07
N GLU A 284 3.20 6.89 -11.67
CA GLU A 284 2.02 7.17 -12.48
C GLU A 284 0.69 6.85 -11.78
N GLY A 285 0.67 5.86 -10.89
CA GLY A 285 -0.56 5.35 -10.30
C GLY A 285 -1.38 4.48 -11.25
N VAL A 286 -2.70 4.44 -11.05
CA VAL A 286 -3.59 3.61 -11.89
C VAL A 286 -3.61 4.07 -13.33
N GLN A 287 -3.43 3.11 -14.26
CA GLN A 287 -3.45 3.35 -15.70
C GLN A 287 -4.54 2.51 -16.39
N VAL A 288 -5.19 3.08 -17.40
CA VAL A 288 -6.21 2.40 -18.23
C VAL A 288 -5.86 2.54 -19.70
N TYR A 289 -5.66 1.40 -20.38
CA TYR A 289 -5.27 1.29 -21.80
C TYR A 289 -6.38 0.71 -22.68
#